data_698e1cd8d1a2228519a90180a5c415f3
#
_entry.id   698e1cd8d1a2228519a90180a5c415f3
#
_cell.length_a   1.000
_cell.length_b   1.000
_cell.length_c   1.000
_cell.angle_alpha   90.00
_cell.angle_beta   90.00
_cell.angle_gamma   90.00
#
_symmetry.space_group_name_H-M   'P 1'
#
loop_
_entity.id
_entity.type
_entity.pdbx_description
1 polymer ?
#
loop_
_entity_poly.entity_id
_entity_poly.type
_entity_poly.pdbx_seq_one_letter_code
_entity_poly.pdbx_strand_id
1 'polypeptide(L)'
;MKLLIVRHGDPDYTIDSLTPKGWKEVDYLSEKLAKLDVKAFYVSPLGRARDTASLTLKKMNRTATEEPWLREFDARIHRPDVPEKEMVSWDWLPQDWTAEPRFYLPDEWWKVPVMM
;
A
#
# COMPACT_ATOMS: atom_id res chain seq x y z
N MET A 1 1.68 -24.91 -3.01
CA MET A 1 0.96 -23.64 -3.28
C MET A 1 1.98 -22.57 -3.59
N LYS A 2 1.71 -21.76 -4.60
CA LYS A 2 2.51 -20.56 -4.93
C LYS A 2 1.63 -19.33 -4.79
N LEU A 3 2.16 -18.30 -4.12
CA LEU A 3 1.55 -16.98 -4.04
C LEU A 3 2.38 -16.02 -4.90
N LEU A 4 1.70 -15.28 -5.78
CA LEU A 4 2.29 -14.20 -6.53
C LEU A 4 1.71 -12.89 -5.99
N ILE A 5 2.56 -12.10 -5.35
CA ILE A 5 2.18 -10.80 -4.81
C ILE A 5 2.60 -9.73 -5.82
N VAL A 6 1.64 -8.96 -6.28
CA VAL A 6 1.84 -7.88 -7.24
C VAL A 6 1.57 -6.55 -6.55
N ARG A 7 2.55 -5.66 -6.55
CA ARG A 7 2.39 -4.28 -6.08
C ARG A 7 1.72 -3.46 -7.17
N HIS A 8 0.94 -2.45 -6.78
CA HIS A 8 0.35 -1.49 -7.72
C HIS A 8 1.40 -0.80 -8.60
N GLY A 9 1.01 -0.40 -9.80
CA GLY A 9 1.80 0.45 -10.68
C GLY A 9 2.02 1.85 -10.09
N ASP A 10 2.78 2.69 -10.78
CA ASP A 10 3.07 4.06 -10.35
C ASP A 10 1.77 4.82 -10.02
N PRO A 11 1.54 5.19 -8.75
CA PRO A 11 0.23 5.64 -8.29
C PRO A 11 0.05 7.16 -8.43
N ASP A 12 -1.18 7.56 -8.74
CA ASP A 12 -1.68 8.91 -8.49
C ASP A 12 -2.58 8.86 -7.25
N TYR A 13 -2.04 9.27 -6.11
CA TYR A 13 -2.77 9.24 -4.84
C TYR A 13 -3.90 10.27 -4.76
N THR A 14 -3.92 11.29 -5.63
CA THR A 14 -4.98 12.32 -5.63
C THR A 14 -6.31 11.76 -6.11
N ILE A 15 -6.28 10.75 -6.97
CA ILE A 15 -7.46 10.10 -7.53
C ILE A 15 -7.55 8.61 -7.19
N ASP A 16 -6.64 8.11 -6.35
CA ASP A 16 -6.49 6.69 -6.02
C ASP A 16 -6.50 5.79 -7.27
N SER A 17 -5.67 6.13 -8.23
CA SER A 17 -5.51 5.42 -9.50
C SER A 17 -4.04 5.36 -9.91
N LEU A 18 -3.75 5.25 -11.18
CA LEU A 18 -2.41 5.16 -11.75
C LEU A 18 -2.08 6.41 -12.57
N THR A 19 -0.80 6.79 -12.56
CA THR A 19 -0.26 7.77 -13.49
C THR A 19 -0.22 7.21 -14.91
N PRO A 20 -0.03 8.05 -15.95
CA PRO A 20 0.22 7.55 -17.32
C PRO A 20 1.38 6.55 -17.39
N LYS A 21 2.42 6.73 -16.57
CA LYS A 21 3.52 5.78 -16.42
C LYS A 21 3.02 4.47 -15.81
N GLY A 22 2.24 4.54 -14.72
CA GLY A 22 1.66 3.37 -14.07
C GLY A 22 0.80 2.52 -15.01
N TRP A 23 0.01 3.15 -15.87
CA TRP A 23 -0.78 2.43 -16.88
C TRP A 23 0.10 1.69 -17.90
N LYS A 24 1.24 2.26 -18.30
CA LYS A 24 2.22 1.54 -19.15
C LYS A 24 2.85 0.35 -18.43
N GLU A 25 3.19 0.52 -17.14
CA GLU A 25 3.72 -0.56 -16.32
C GLU A 25 2.73 -1.72 -16.22
N VAL A 26 1.46 -1.40 -16.00
CA VAL A 26 0.39 -2.39 -15.89
C VAL A 26 0.12 -3.11 -17.22
N ASP A 27 0.25 -2.42 -18.34
CA ASP A 27 0.13 -3.04 -19.65
C ASP A 27 1.24 -4.10 -19.85
N TYR A 28 2.50 -3.76 -19.61
CA TYR A 28 3.61 -4.72 -19.65
C TYR A 28 3.43 -5.87 -18.65
N LEU A 29 2.96 -5.58 -17.45
CA LEU A 29 2.67 -6.59 -16.44
C LEU A 29 1.61 -7.58 -16.96
N SER A 30 0.54 -7.08 -17.56
CA SER A 30 -0.55 -7.88 -18.08
C SER A 30 -0.09 -8.88 -19.15
N GLU A 31 0.88 -8.49 -19.99
CA GLU A 31 1.50 -9.38 -20.98
C GLU A 31 2.22 -10.59 -20.33
N LYS A 32 2.85 -10.35 -19.18
CA LYS A 32 3.55 -11.41 -18.45
C LYS A 32 2.57 -12.29 -17.67
N LEU A 33 1.65 -11.67 -16.94
CA LEU A 33 0.72 -12.40 -16.07
C LEU A 33 -0.29 -13.24 -16.87
N ALA A 34 -0.69 -12.79 -18.04
CA ALA A 34 -1.62 -13.53 -18.90
C ALA A 34 -1.07 -14.89 -19.37
N LYS A 35 0.24 -15.09 -19.29
CA LYS A 35 0.91 -16.37 -19.66
C LYS A 35 0.96 -17.36 -18.50
N LEU A 36 0.57 -16.96 -17.30
CA LEU A 36 0.64 -17.81 -16.09
C LEU A 36 -0.67 -18.56 -15.88
N ASP A 37 -0.56 -19.79 -15.38
CA ASP A 37 -1.71 -20.57 -14.91
C ASP A 37 -2.06 -20.15 -13.50
N VAL A 38 -2.96 -19.16 -13.37
CA VAL A 38 -3.41 -18.63 -12.08
C VAL A 38 -4.77 -19.20 -11.72
N LYS A 39 -4.89 -19.81 -10.55
CA LYS A 39 -6.12 -20.44 -10.06
C LYS A 39 -7.12 -19.42 -9.53
N ALA A 40 -6.66 -18.45 -8.75
CA ALA A 40 -7.51 -17.44 -8.15
C ALA A 40 -6.82 -16.08 -8.12
N PHE A 41 -7.63 -15.02 -8.22
CA PHE A 41 -7.17 -13.64 -8.13
C PHE A 41 -7.84 -12.96 -6.94
N TYR A 42 -7.04 -12.24 -6.18
CA TYR A 42 -7.49 -11.42 -5.07
C TYR A 42 -6.98 -10.00 -5.26
N VAL A 43 -7.77 -9.01 -4.85
CA VAL A 43 -7.41 -7.61 -5.04
C VAL A 43 -7.81 -6.77 -3.82
N SER A 44 -7.00 -5.77 -3.53
CA SER A 44 -7.33 -4.74 -2.54
C SER A 44 -8.47 -3.86 -3.05
N PRO A 45 -9.34 -3.33 -2.16
CA PRO A 45 -10.40 -2.39 -2.54
C PRO A 45 -9.89 -1.02 -3.02
N LEU A 46 -8.60 -0.71 -2.85
CA LEU A 46 -8.04 0.56 -3.28
C LEU A 46 -8.02 0.69 -4.80
N GLY A 47 -8.36 1.89 -5.31
CA GLY A 47 -8.48 2.15 -6.75
C GLY A 47 -7.20 1.82 -7.52
N ARG A 48 -6.03 2.25 -7.04
CA ARG A 48 -4.74 1.94 -7.65
C ARG A 48 -4.45 0.45 -7.76
N ALA A 49 -4.94 -0.36 -6.81
CA ALA A 49 -4.79 -1.81 -6.86
C ALA A 49 -5.74 -2.44 -7.87
N ARG A 50 -6.99 -2.00 -7.89
CA ARG A 50 -7.99 -2.45 -8.88
C ARG A 50 -7.54 -2.12 -10.30
N ASP A 51 -7.03 -0.91 -10.52
CA ASP A 51 -6.55 -0.47 -11.82
C ASP A 51 -5.34 -1.30 -12.26
N THR A 52 -4.43 -1.61 -11.33
CA THR A 52 -3.29 -2.49 -11.60
C THR A 52 -3.72 -3.89 -12.04
N ALA A 53 -4.76 -4.43 -11.43
CA ALA A 53 -5.29 -5.76 -11.78
C ALA A 53 -6.10 -5.74 -13.08
N SER A 54 -6.70 -4.61 -13.45
CA SER A 54 -7.76 -4.50 -14.46
C SER A 54 -7.37 -5.05 -15.83
N LEU A 55 -6.20 -4.69 -16.34
CA LEU A 55 -5.76 -5.10 -17.68
C LEU A 55 -5.45 -6.61 -17.72
N THR A 56 -4.84 -7.16 -16.68
CA THR A 56 -4.59 -8.60 -16.58
C THR A 56 -5.90 -9.38 -16.52
N LEU A 57 -6.83 -8.97 -15.67
CA LEU A 57 -8.12 -9.64 -15.53
C LEU A 57 -8.92 -9.59 -16.83
N LYS A 58 -8.95 -8.44 -17.49
CA LYS A 58 -9.61 -8.28 -18.80
C LYS A 58 -8.96 -9.20 -19.85
N LYS A 59 -7.65 -9.21 -19.94
CA LYS A 59 -6.90 -10.02 -20.92
C LYS A 59 -7.12 -11.51 -20.72
N MET A 60 -7.19 -11.96 -19.47
CA MET A 60 -7.43 -13.36 -19.11
C MET A 60 -8.92 -13.74 -19.04
N ASN A 61 -9.83 -12.79 -19.21
CA ASN A 61 -11.26 -12.97 -18.99
C ASN A 61 -11.56 -13.57 -17.62
N ARG A 62 -10.95 -13.00 -16.58
CA ARG A 62 -11.07 -13.44 -15.20
C ARG A 62 -11.59 -12.31 -14.31
N THR A 63 -12.07 -12.69 -13.14
CA THR A 63 -12.46 -11.77 -12.07
C THR A 63 -11.59 -11.98 -10.83
N ALA A 64 -11.48 -10.97 -10.00
CA ALA A 64 -10.79 -11.05 -8.72
C ALA A 64 -11.78 -10.92 -7.56
N THR A 65 -11.50 -11.64 -6.47
CA THR A 65 -12.20 -11.44 -5.21
C THR A 65 -11.60 -10.24 -4.49
N GLU A 66 -12.43 -9.27 -4.16
CA GLU A 66 -11.99 -8.12 -3.38
C GLU A 66 -11.92 -8.47 -1.90
N GLU A 67 -10.76 -8.22 -1.30
CA GLU A 67 -10.49 -8.53 0.11
C GLU A 67 -10.16 -7.25 0.87
N PRO A 68 -11.01 -6.79 1.80
CA PRO A 68 -10.79 -5.55 2.55
C PRO A 68 -9.47 -5.51 3.34
N TRP A 69 -9.02 -6.66 3.82
CA TRP A 69 -7.77 -6.78 4.58
C TRP A 69 -6.50 -6.62 3.75
N LEU A 70 -6.61 -6.63 2.40
CA LEU A 70 -5.49 -6.34 1.49
C LEU A 70 -5.21 -4.83 1.36
N ARG A 71 -5.94 -3.99 2.07
CA ARG A 71 -5.61 -2.56 2.11
C ARG A 71 -4.23 -2.36 2.76
N GLU A 72 -3.55 -1.32 2.29
CA GLU A 72 -2.35 -0.85 2.96
C GLU A 72 -2.65 -0.48 4.42
N PHE A 73 -1.75 -0.84 5.32
CA PHE A 73 -1.85 -0.43 6.72
C PHE A 73 -1.78 1.09 6.82
N ASP A 74 -2.80 1.70 7.39
CA ASP A 74 -2.91 3.15 7.55
C ASP A 74 -2.62 3.53 9.00
N ALA A 75 -1.34 3.71 9.31
CA ALA A 75 -0.88 4.10 10.63
C ALA A 75 -0.93 5.62 10.81
N ARG A 76 -2.13 6.16 10.95
CA ARG A 76 -2.32 7.58 11.27
C ARG A 76 -2.22 7.82 12.75
N ILE A 77 -1.46 8.81 13.12
CA ILE A 77 -1.21 9.24 14.49
C ILE A 77 -1.15 10.76 14.58
N HIS A 78 -1.36 11.29 15.76
CA HIS A 78 -1.01 12.66 16.08
C HIS A 78 0.50 12.74 16.32
N ARG A 79 1.27 12.94 15.25
CA ARG A 79 2.73 13.01 15.33
C ARG A 79 3.16 14.20 16.20
N PRO A 80 4.27 14.08 16.96
CA PRO A 80 4.76 15.15 17.82
C PRO A 80 5.09 16.47 17.11
N ASP A 81 5.46 16.40 15.83
CA ASP A 81 5.76 17.58 15.00
C ASP A 81 4.50 18.29 14.45
N VAL A 82 3.37 17.57 14.38
CA VAL A 82 2.08 18.08 13.87
C VAL A 82 0.94 17.54 14.74
N PRO A 83 0.87 17.92 16.03
CA PRO A 83 -0.07 17.30 16.96
C PRO A 83 -1.54 17.68 16.72
N GLU A 84 -1.80 18.71 15.94
CA GLU A 84 -3.15 19.20 15.66
C GLU A 84 -3.95 18.36 14.66
N LYS A 85 -3.30 17.44 13.93
CA LYS A 85 -3.96 16.57 12.97
C LYS A 85 -3.31 15.19 12.87
N GLU A 86 -4.09 14.23 12.42
CA GLU A 86 -3.56 12.91 12.13
C GLU A 86 -2.76 12.89 10.83
N MET A 87 -1.55 12.35 10.90
CA MET A 87 -0.63 12.17 9.78
C MET A 87 -0.13 10.74 9.75
N VAL A 88 0.32 10.28 8.58
CA VAL A 88 0.96 8.96 8.48
C VAL A 88 2.28 8.96 9.25
N SER A 89 2.53 7.89 10.02
CA SER A 89 3.68 7.82 10.91
C SER A 89 5.02 7.77 10.19
N TRP A 90 5.07 7.16 9.00
CA TRP A 90 6.32 6.98 8.24
C TRP A 90 6.77 8.21 7.44
N ASP A 91 5.95 9.25 7.32
CA ASP A 91 6.38 10.52 6.72
C ASP A 91 7.30 11.32 7.67
N TRP A 92 7.30 10.96 8.96
CA TRP A 92 8.31 11.42 9.90
C TRP A 92 9.47 10.44 9.85
N LEU A 93 10.65 10.93 9.47
CA LEU A 93 11.78 10.08 9.11
C LEU A 93 12.40 9.39 10.34
N PRO A 94 13.12 8.27 10.17
CA PRO A 94 13.76 7.58 11.30
C PRO A 94 14.64 8.47 12.18
N GLN A 95 15.39 9.40 11.57
CA GLN A 95 16.22 10.35 12.32
C GLN A 95 15.39 11.32 13.17
N ASP A 96 14.18 11.65 12.74
CA ASP A 96 13.28 12.53 13.50
C ASP A 96 12.69 11.78 14.70
N TRP A 97 12.27 10.52 14.51
CA TRP A 97 11.80 9.65 15.58
C TRP A 97 12.87 9.38 16.63
N THR A 98 14.11 9.16 16.22
CA THR A 98 15.22 8.83 17.11
C THR A 98 15.91 10.06 17.71
N ALA A 99 15.53 11.27 17.33
CA ALA A 99 16.00 12.49 17.97
C ALA A 99 15.49 12.63 19.42
N GLU A 100 14.35 12.02 19.75
CA GLU A 100 13.78 12.00 21.10
C GLU A 100 13.98 10.62 21.75
N PRO A 101 14.89 10.48 22.73
CA PRO A 101 15.21 9.18 23.35
C PRO A 101 13.99 8.43 23.90
N ARG A 102 12.97 9.13 24.38
CA ARG A 102 11.76 8.51 24.93
C ARG A 102 11.01 7.64 23.92
N PHE A 103 11.20 7.85 22.61
CA PHE A 103 10.50 7.07 21.60
C PHE A 103 11.12 5.69 21.36
N TYR A 104 12.35 5.44 21.79
CA TYR A 104 13.03 4.17 21.51
C TYR A 104 13.72 3.50 22.72
N LEU A 105 13.84 4.19 23.85
CA LEU A 105 14.41 3.57 25.06
C LEU A 105 13.48 2.45 25.57
N PRO A 106 14.02 1.28 25.96
CA PRO A 106 13.24 0.09 26.30
C PRO A 106 12.16 0.31 27.36
N ASP A 107 12.43 1.15 28.35
CA ASP A 107 11.51 1.38 29.47
C ASP A 107 10.69 2.68 29.34
N GLU A 108 10.79 3.39 28.22
CA GLU A 108 10.20 4.70 28.01
C GLU A 108 9.21 4.76 26.84
N TRP A 109 9.52 4.11 25.70
CA TRP A 109 8.76 4.28 24.46
C TRP A 109 7.26 4.00 24.60
N TRP A 110 6.88 3.00 25.37
CA TRP A 110 5.48 2.62 25.58
C TRP A 110 4.70 3.55 26.51
N LYS A 111 5.38 4.47 27.22
CA LYS A 111 4.77 5.50 28.08
C LYS A 111 4.42 6.76 27.31
N VAL A 112 4.91 6.90 26.09
CA VAL A 112 4.67 8.10 25.29
C VAL A 112 3.28 8.02 24.65
N PRO A 113 2.41 9.06 24.81
CA PRO A 113 1.02 9.00 24.33
C PRO A 113 0.86 8.61 22.87
N VAL A 114 1.75 9.06 22.00
CA VAL A 114 1.72 8.73 20.56
C VAL A 114 1.94 7.25 20.27
N MET A 115 2.53 6.50 21.20
CA MET A 115 2.81 5.05 21.08
C MET A 115 1.71 4.20 21.74
N MET A 116 0.81 4.83 22.44
CA MET A 116 -0.31 4.16 23.12
C MET A 116 -1.52 4.00 22.21
#